data_cb9914e2b1e1cfef25f68220de9b8247
#
_entry.id   cb9914e2b1e1cfef25f68220de9b8247
#
_cell.length_a   1.000
_cell.length_b   1.000
_cell.length_c   1.000
_cell.angle_alpha   90.00
_cell.angle_beta   90.00
_cell.angle_gamma   90.00
#
_symmetry.space_group_name_H-M   'P 1'
#
loop_
_entity.id
_entity.type
_entity.pdbx_description
1 polymer ?
#
loop_
_entity_poly.entity_id
_entity_poly.type
_entity_poly.pdbx_seq_one_letter_code
_entity_poly.pdbx_strand_id
1 'polypeptide(L)'
;MERQIERRHRGNVTNSVETAYGVTSLKEEQADAQRILELNRGHWEIENRVHWVRDVTYDEDRCRIRTANAPRVMATIRNLAMTIARMMGFRYIPDAHRAFTFCRRRKDVLEMWGIW
;
A
#
# COMPACT_ATOMS: atom_id res chain seq x y z
N MET A 1 -21.63 3.30 -9.07
CA MET A 1 -21.00 1.95 -9.02
C MET A 1 -21.79 1.09 -8.08
N GLU A 2 -22.19 -0.08 -8.50
CA GLU A 2 -22.90 -1.05 -7.70
C GLU A 2 -21.98 -2.24 -7.41
N ARG A 3 -21.92 -2.67 -6.16
CA ARG A 3 -21.08 -3.77 -5.71
C ARG A 3 -21.94 -4.78 -4.95
N GLN A 4 -21.91 -6.03 -5.41
CA GLN A 4 -22.49 -7.15 -4.67
C GLN A 4 -21.43 -7.70 -3.69
N ILE A 5 -21.80 -7.83 -2.42
CA ILE A 5 -20.92 -8.32 -1.36
C ILE A 5 -21.55 -9.58 -0.77
N GLU A 6 -20.85 -10.69 -0.91
CA GLU A 6 -21.17 -11.94 -0.22
C GLU A 6 -20.29 -12.07 1.02
N ARG A 7 -20.89 -12.11 2.18
CA ARG A 7 -20.20 -12.34 3.47
C ARG A 7 -20.55 -13.70 4.00
N ARG A 8 -19.55 -14.52 4.27
CA ARG A 8 -19.69 -15.84 4.88
C ARG A 8 -19.22 -15.81 6.32
N HIS A 9 -20.11 -16.06 7.27
CA HIS A 9 -19.76 -16.14 8.68
C HIS A 9 -20.43 -17.36 9.31
N ARG A 10 -19.65 -18.30 9.86
CA ARG A 10 -20.13 -19.51 10.56
C ARG A 10 -21.20 -20.29 9.79
N GLY A 11 -21.04 -20.45 8.49
CA GLY A 11 -22.00 -21.18 7.65
C GLY A 11 -23.19 -20.37 7.14
N ASN A 12 -23.37 -19.15 7.60
CA ASN A 12 -24.40 -18.23 7.09
C ASN A 12 -23.82 -17.38 5.95
N VAL A 13 -24.56 -17.29 4.85
CA VAL A 13 -24.24 -16.44 3.70
C VAL A 13 -25.19 -15.24 3.73
N THR A 14 -24.62 -14.05 3.77
CA THR A 14 -25.38 -12.80 3.68
C THR A 14 -24.96 -12.06 2.42
N ASN A 15 -25.92 -11.80 1.54
CA ASN A 15 -25.72 -11.00 0.34
C ASN A 15 -26.18 -9.58 0.60
N SER A 16 -25.33 -8.61 0.33
CA SER A 16 -25.67 -7.19 0.38
C SER A 16 -25.24 -6.50 -0.90
N VAL A 17 -26.04 -5.52 -1.33
CA VAL A 17 -25.70 -4.64 -2.45
C VAL A 17 -25.29 -3.30 -1.87
N GLU A 18 -24.12 -2.84 -2.24
CA GLU A 18 -23.61 -1.53 -1.84
C GLU A 18 -23.49 -0.66 -3.09
N THR A 19 -24.16 0.50 -3.07
CA THR A 19 -24.10 1.46 -4.16
C THR A 19 -23.26 2.65 -3.74
N ALA A 20 -22.15 2.87 -4.45
CA ALA A 20 -21.28 4.01 -4.24
C ALA A 20 -21.47 5.04 -5.36
N TYR A 21 -21.67 6.29 -4.96
CA TYR A 21 -21.74 7.42 -5.87
C TYR A 21 -20.43 8.18 -5.84
N GLY A 22 -20.02 8.72 -6.98
CA GLY A 22 -18.81 9.53 -7.10
C GLY A 22 -19.04 10.68 -8.08
N VAL A 23 -18.24 11.73 -7.94
CA VAL A 23 -18.22 12.87 -8.85
C VAL A 23 -16.87 12.92 -9.53
N THR A 24 -16.86 13.18 -10.82
CA THR A 24 -15.63 13.34 -11.61
C THR A 24 -15.69 14.64 -12.40
N SER A 25 -14.54 15.24 -12.62
CA SER A 25 -14.37 16.39 -13.53
C SER A 25 -14.12 15.95 -14.98
N LEU A 26 -13.94 14.64 -15.22
CA LEU A 26 -13.76 14.10 -16.57
C LEU A 26 -15.09 14.15 -17.32
N LYS A 27 -15.03 14.57 -18.57
CA LYS A 27 -16.18 14.52 -19.46
C LYS A 27 -16.41 13.09 -19.96
N GLU A 28 -17.64 12.77 -20.33
CA GLU A 28 -18.04 11.44 -20.83
C GLU A 28 -17.22 11.00 -22.06
N GLU A 29 -16.82 11.96 -22.90
CA GLU A 29 -15.94 11.73 -24.05
C GLU A 29 -14.49 11.35 -23.68
N GLN A 30 -14.06 11.69 -22.47
CA GLN A 30 -12.69 11.49 -21.98
C GLN A 30 -12.52 10.18 -21.20
N ALA A 31 -13.58 9.72 -20.57
CA ALA A 31 -13.57 8.49 -19.80
C ALA A 31 -14.98 7.88 -19.69
N ASP A 32 -15.09 6.66 -20.13
CA ASP A 32 -16.27 5.84 -19.90
C ASP A 32 -16.35 5.36 -18.43
N ALA A 33 -17.44 4.72 -18.07
CA ALA A 33 -17.68 4.22 -16.73
C ALA A 33 -16.60 3.21 -16.28
N GLN A 34 -16.08 2.41 -17.20
CA GLN A 34 -15.03 1.43 -16.90
C GLN A 34 -13.72 2.13 -16.59
N ARG A 35 -13.34 3.13 -17.38
CA ARG A 35 -12.13 3.92 -17.17
C ARG A 35 -12.16 4.67 -15.83
N ILE A 36 -13.31 5.25 -15.48
CA ILE A 36 -13.49 5.91 -14.17
C ILE A 36 -13.33 4.90 -13.03
N LEU A 37 -13.86 3.70 -13.17
CA LEU A 37 -13.72 2.65 -12.18
C LEU A 37 -12.26 2.19 -12.02
N GLU A 38 -11.52 2.05 -13.12
CA GLU A 38 -10.09 1.71 -13.10
C GLU A 38 -9.26 2.79 -12.40
N LEU A 39 -9.52 4.06 -12.71
CA LEU A 39 -8.84 5.19 -12.08
C LEU A 39 -9.12 5.23 -10.57
N ASN A 40 -10.36 5.00 -10.16
CA ASN A 40 -10.73 4.95 -8.76
C ASN A 40 -10.06 3.78 -8.02
N ARG A 41 -10.01 2.60 -8.65
CA ARG A 41 -9.30 1.43 -8.09
C ARG A 41 -7.80 1.67 -8.00
N GLY A 42 -7.19 2.29 -9.01
CA GLY A 42 -5.77 2.66 -9.00
C GLY A 42 -5.44 3.63 -7.87
N HIS A 43 -6.31 4.59 -7.59
CA HIS A 43 -6.15 5.51 -6.46
C HIS A 43 -6.17 4.76 -5.10
N TRP A 44 -7.13 3.85 -4.90
CA TRP A 44 -7.18 2.99 -3.72
C TRP A 44 -5.95 2.10 -3.56
N GLU A 45 -5.35 1.68 -4.65
CA GLU A 45 -4.12 0.89 -4.60
C GLU A 45 -2.95 1.72 -4.06
N ILE A 46 -2.85 2.99 -4.44
CA ILE A 46 -1.84 3.92 -3.89
C ILE A 46 -2.06 4.11 -2.39
N GLU A 47 -3.28 4.36 -1.95
CA GLU A 47 -3.59 4.51 -0.53
C GLU A 47 -3.19 3.26 0.27
N ASN A 48 -3.61 2.09 -0.16
CA ASN A 48 -3.33 0.85 0.56
C ASN A 48 -1.86 0.43 0.52
N ARG A 49 -1.16 0.71 -0.58
CA ARG A 49 0.24 0.27 -0.75
C ARG A 49 1.27 1.26 -0.25
N VAL A 50 0.94 2.54 -0.21
CA VAL A 50 1.90 3.58 0.16
C VAL A 50 1.50 4.23 1.47
N HIS A 51 0.36 4.90 1.51
CA HIS A 51 -0.06 5.68 2.68
C HIS A 51 -0.31 4.80 3.89
N TRP A 52 -1.11 3.75 3.76
CA TRP A 52 -1.38 2.82 4.86
C TRP A 52 -0.10 2.18 5.42
N VAL A 53 0.86 1.85 4.56
CA VAL A 53 2.14 1.28 5.00
C VAL A 53 2.93 2.30 5.80
N ARG A 54 2.96 3.57 5.39
CA ARG A 54 3.66 4.63 6.13
C ARG A 54 3.01 4.90 7.48
N ASP A 55 1.68 4.98 7.50
CA ASP A 55 0.92 5.36 8.68
C ASP A 55 0.82 4.21 9.69
N VAL A 56 0.54 2.99 9.22
CA VAL A 56 0.30 1.84 10.09
C VAL A 56 1.55 1.00 10.30
N THR A 57 2.29 0.64 9.25
CA THR A 57 3.46 -0.25 9.38
C THR A 57 4.67 0.47 9.94
N TYR A 58 4.92 1.69 9.47
CA TYR A 58 6.04 2.53 9.94
C TYR A 58 5.67 3.52 11.03
N ASP A 59 4.38 3.65 11.35
CA ASP A 59 3.85 4.55 12.39
C ASP A 59 4.43 5.98 12.25
N GLU A 60 4.39 6.50 11.01
CA GLU A 60 5.07 7.76 10.67
C GLU A 60 4.52 8.94 11.45
N ASP A 61 3.22 8.97 11.70
CA ASP A 61 2.55 10.04 12.44
C ASP A 61 3.00 10.15 13.89
N ARG A 62 3.37 9.02 14.50
CA ARG A 62 3.94 9.00 15.85
C ARG A 62 5.42 9.31 15.92
N CYS A 63 6.10 9.42 14.80
CA CYS A 63 7.52 9.72 14.76
C CYS A 63 7.78 11.10 15.33
N ARG A 64 8.54 11.15 16.42
CA ARG A 64 8.87 12.40 17.14
C ARG A 64 10.17 13.06 16.66
N ILE A 65 10.76 12.57 15.61
CA ILE A 65 11.98 13.15 15.03
C ILE A 65 11.56 14.44 14.31
N ARG A 66 11.90 15.60 14.88
CA ARG A 66 11.44 16.92 14.41
C ARG A 66 12.60 17.90 14.13
N THR A 67 13.86 17.48 14.34
CA THR A 67 15.02 18.38 14.26
C THR A 67 15.47 18.54 12.81
N ALA A 68 15.57 19.79 12.36
CA ALA A 68 16.08 20.17 11.05
C ALA A 68 15.51 19.32 9.88
N ASN A 69 16.37 18.68 9.10
CA ASN A 69 15.98 17.85 7.96
C ASN A 69 15.67 16.39 8.33
N ALA A 70 15.75 16.03 9.61
CA ALA A 70 15.58 14.64 10.03
C ALA A 70 14.21 14.03 9.64
N PRO A 71 13.07 14.73 9.67
CA PRO A 71 11.81 14.19 9.18
C PRO A 71 11.86 13.79 7.70
N ARG A 72 12.50 14.62 6.86
CA ARG A 72 12.66 14.33 5.40
C ARG A 72 13.56 13.13 5.19
N VAL A 73 14.67 13.04 5.91
CA VAL A 73 15.59 11.90 5.84
C VAL A 73 14.88 10.62 6.25
N MET A 74 14.10 10.64 7.33
CA MET A 74 13.33 9.47 7.76
C MET A 74 12.27 9.04 6.75
N ALA A 75 11.57 9.98 6.12
CA ALA A 75 10.63 9.67 5.05
C ALA A 75 11.34 9.02 3.85
N THR A 76 12.51 9.51 3.48
CA THR A 76 13.32 8.93 2.40
C THR A 76 13.78 7.50 2.73
N ILE A 77 14.25 7.27 3.96
CA ILE A 77 14.67 5.94 4.42
C ILE A 77 13.48 4.96 4.39
N ARG A 78 12.30 5.36 4.85
CA ARG A 78 11.10 4.51 4.78
C ARG A 78 10.71 4.18 3.34
N ASN A 79 10.74 5.17 2.45
CA ASN A 79 10.46 4.95 1.04
C ASN A 79 11.46 3.99 0.40
N LEU A 80 12.75 4.13 0.72
CA LEU A 80 13.81 3.23 0.26
C LEU A 80 13.56 1.79 0.76
N ALA A 81 13.26 1.63 2.06
CA ALA A 81 12.97 0.33 2.64
C ALA A 81 11.75 -0.36 1.98
N MET A 82 10.67 0.40 1.71
CA MET A 82 9.52 -0.12 0.96
C MET A 82 9.89 -0.54 -0.47
N THR A 83 10.71 0.25 -1.14
CA THR A 83 11.15 -0.04 -2.50
C THR A 83 11.97 -1.33 -2.54
N ILE A 84 12.95 -1.47 -1.66
CA ILE A 84 13.77 -2.69 -1.53
C ILE A 84 12.88 -3.91 -1.28
N ALA A 85 11.98 -3.83 -0.30
CA ALA A 85 11.08 -4.93 0.02
C ALA A 85 10.26 -5.38 -1.20
N ARG A 86 9.77 -4.43 -2.01
CA ARG A 86 9.01 -4.73 -3.23
C ARG A 86 9.87 -5.31 -4.34
N MET A 87 11.07 -4.80 -4.54
CA MET A 87 12.04 -5.35 -5.50
C MET A 87 12.39 -6.80 -5.17
N MET A 88 12.41 -7.16 -3.88
CA MET A 88 12.58 -8.53 -3.41
C MET A 88 11.32 -9.40 -3.50
N GLY A 89 10.23 -8.88 -4.07
CA GLY A 89 8.99 -9.62 -4.32
C GLY A 89 8.02 -9.68 -3.15
N PHE A 90 8.25 -8.93 -2.08
CA PHE A 90 7.28 -8.89 -0.97
C PHE A 90 6.03 -8.08 -1.35
N ARG A 91 4.89 -8.74 -1.32
CA ARG A 91 3.60 -8.09 -1.55
C ARG A 91 3.20 -7.20 -0.36
N TYR A 92 3.51 -7.66 0.85
CA TYR A 92 3.17 -6.97 2.10
C TYR A 92 4.45 -6.59 2.85
N ILE A 93 4.56 -5.33 3.24
CA ILE A 93 5.74 -4.81 3.95
C ILE A 93 5.95 -5.43 5.34
N PRO A 94 4.91 -5.73 6.14
CA PRO A 94 5.10 -6.47 7.39
C PRO A 94 5.78 -7.84 7.22
N ASP A 95 5.57 -8.52 6.10
CA ASP A 95 6.23 -9.80 5.82
C ASP A 95 7.72 -9.60 5.54
N ALA A 96 8.07 -8.53 4.82
CA ALA A 96 9.47 -8.14 4.62
C ALA A 96 10.16 -7.84 5.95
N HIS A 97 9.51 -7.06 6.82
CA HIS A 97 10.05 -6.76 8.16
C HIS A 97 10.32 -8.04 8.95
N ARG A 98 9.39 -8.98 8.98
CA ARG A 98 9.58 -10.27 9.65
C ARG A 98 10.75 -11.05 9.05
N ALA A 99 10.82 -11.15 7.73
CA ALA A 99 11.89 -11.86 7.04
C ALA A 99 13.26 -11.25 7.33
N PHE A 100 13.38 -9.93 7.37
CA PHE A 100 14.64 -9.25 7.67
C PHE A 100 15.01 -9.31 9.16
N THR A 101 14.05 -9.22 10.06
CA THR A 101 14.27 -9.30 11.51
C THR A 101 14.83 -10.66 11.89
N PHE A 102 14.34 -11.76 11.31
CA PHE A 102 14.81 -13.11 11.58
C PHE A 102 16.11 -13.49 10.84
N CYS A 103 16.85 -12.53 10.30
CA CYS A 103 18.12 -12.73 9.61
C CYS A 103 18.10 -13.64 8.37
N ARG A 104 16.95 -14.15 7.96
CA ARG A 104 16.86 -15.13 6.86
C ARG A 104 17.23 -14.56 5.49
N ARG A 105 17.03 -13.28 5.25
CA ARG A 105 17.21 -12.65 3.92
C ARG A 105 18.08 -11.39 3.92
N ARG A 106 18.86 -11.15 4.98
CA ARG A 106 19.78 -9.98 5.00
C ARG A 106 20.84 -10.07 3.92
N LYS A 107 21.35 -11.27 3.66
CA LYS A 107 22.37 -11.49 2.64
C LYS A 107 21.83 -11.17 1.25
N ASP A 108 20.61 -11.62 0.94
CA ASP A 108 19.98 -11.37 -0.37
C ASP A 108 19.91 -9.88 -0.71
N VAL A 109 19.68 -9.00 0.30
CA VAL A 109 19.66 -7.55 0.10
C VAL A 109 21.04 -7.02 -0.24
N LEU A 110 22.08 -7.47 0.45
CA LEU A 110 23.45 -7.02 0.25
C LEU A 110 24.00 -7.51 -1.11
N GLU A 111 23.68 -8.74 -1.49
CA GLU A 111 24.02 -9.29 -2.80
C GLU A 111 23.36 -8.52 -3.94
N MET A 112 22.07 -8.17 -3.79
CA MET A 112 21.35 -7.36 -4.78
C MET A 112 21.99 -5.99 -5.01
N TRP A 113 22.69 -5.46 -4.00
CA TRP A 113 23.37 -4.15 -4.07
C TRP A 113 24.85 -4.27 -4.40
N GLY A 114 25.34 -5.49 -4.64
CA GLY A 114 26.76 -5.71 -4.97
C GLY A 114 27.72 -5.35 -3.83
N ILE A 115 27.27 -5.44 -2.59
CA ILE A 115 28.05 -5.09 -1.40
C ILE A 115 28.80 -6.31 -0.81
N TRP A 116 28.60 -7.49 -1.40
CA TRP A 116 29.27 -8.76 -1.06
C TRP A 116 29.88 -9.39 -2.30
#